data_581e5ea562ecec6548cbeab44df18efc
#
_entry.id   581e5ea562ecec6548cbeab44df18efc
#
_cell.length_a   1.000
_cell.length_b   1.000
_cell.length_c   1.000
_cell.angle_alpha   90.00
_cell.angle_beta   90.00
_cell.angle_gamma   90.00
#
_symmetry.space_group_name_H-M   'P 1'
#
loop_
_entity.id
_entity.type
_entity.pdbx_description
1 polymer ?
#
loop_
_entity_poly.entity_id
_entity_poly.type
_entity_poly.pdbx_seq_one_letter_code
_entity_poly.pdbx_strand_id
1 'polypeptide(L)' 'MTLKPGASIGLHQHKDNEDTYIILAGQGLFTDSEGGEYMVGPNTVTLAGPGQAHALENTGNDDLVFIDLIAQTR' A
#
# COMPACT_ATOMS: atom_id res chain seq x y z
N MET A 1 -4.80 8.05 -5.42
CA MET A 1 -3.54 8.55 -4.84
C MET A 1 -2.38 8.27 -5.79
N THR A 2 -1.36 9.07 -5.73
CA THR A 2 -0.21 8.94 -6.62
C THR A 2 1.08 9.10 -5.82
N LEU A 3 2.01 8.18 -6.01
CA LEU A 3 3.38 8.30 -5.49
C LEU A 3 4.33 8.49 -6.66
N LYS A 4 5.10 9.56 -6.63
CA LYS A 4 6.15 9.80 -7.62
C LYS A 4 7.27 8.77 -7.46
N PRO A 5 8.08 8.52 -8.50
CA PRO A 5 9.23 7.62 -8.36
C PRO A 5 10.10 8.01 -7.17
N GLY A 6 10.43 7.03 -6.33
CA GLY A 6 11.21 7.22 -5.12
C GLY A 6 10.43 7.66 -3.90
N ALA A 7 9.16 8.03 -4.06
CA ALA A 7 8.33 8.42 -2.92
C ALA A 7 7.76 7.18 -2.24
N SER A 8 7.42 7.31 -0.97
CA SER A 8 6.88 6.19 -0.20
C SER A 8 5.89 6.65 0.85
N ILE A 9 4.99 5.72 1.20
CA ILE A 9 4.19 5.81 2.42
C ILE A 9 4.93 4.95 3.43
N GLY A 10 5.44 5.57 4.50
CA GLY A 10 6.20 4.85 5.52
C GLY A 10 5.35 3.84 6.28
N LEU A 11 6.03 2.97 7.01
CA LEU A 11 5.36 1.95 7.80
C LEU A 11 4.45 2.60 8.83
N HIS A 12 3.18 2.23 8.83
CA HIS A 12 2.20 2.78 9.75
C HIS A 12 1.18 1.70 10.10
N GLN A 13 0.48 1.92 11.21
CA GLN A 13 -0.45 0.94 11.76
C GLN A 13 -1.83 1.57 11.93
N HIS A 14 -2.87 0.84 11.53
CA HIS A 14 -4.25 1.21 11.77
C HIS A 14 -4.80 0.36 12.92
N LYS A 15 -5.51 0.99 13.86
CA LYS A 15 -6.01 0.28 15.05
C LYS A 15 -7.42 -0.28 14.84
N ASP A 16 -8.32 0.54 14.33
CA ASP A 16 -9.75 0.21 14.30
C ASP A 16 -10.32 0.21 12.89
N ASN A 17 -9.47 0.10 11.88
CA ASN A 17 -9.95 0.08 10.51
C ASN A 17 -9.07 -0.82 9.65
N GLU A 18 -9.56 -1.09 8.45
CA GLU A 18 -8.83 -1.82 7.42
C GLU A 18 -8.42 -0.85 6.33
N ASP A 19 -7.24 -1.07 5.77
CA ASP A 19 -6.72 -0.23 4.70
C ASP A 19 -6.40 -1.12 3.50
N THR A 20 -7.05 -0.84 2.36
CA THR A 20 -6.90 -1.61 1.14
C THR A 20 -6.32 -0.72 0.05
N TYR A 21 -5.22 -1.16 -0.56
CA TYR A 21 -4.67 -0.50 -1.74
C TYR A 21 -5.03 -1.31 -2.98
N ILE A 22 -5.58 -0.63 -3.97
CA ILE A 22 -5.86 -1.20 -5.29
C ILE A 22 -4.94 -0.51 -6.27
N ILE A 23 -3.96 -1.23 -6.80
CA ILE A 23 -2.96 -0.65 -7.69
C ILE A 23 -3.54 -0.53 -9.08
N LEU A 24 -3.54 0.68 -9.65
CA LEU A 24 -4.09 0.95 -10.96
C LEU A 24 -3.01 1.05 -12.04
N ALA A 25 -1.86 1.65 -11.70
CA ALA A 25 -0.77 1.84 -12.67
C ALA A 25 0.55 1.96 -11.94
N GLY A 26 1.64 1.59 -12.61
CA GLY A 26 2.97 1.66 -12.04
C GLY A 26 3.37 0.38 -11.32
N GLN A 27 4.51 0.44 -10.64
CA GLN A 27 5.05 -0.68 -9.87
C GLN A 27 5.56 -0.16 -8.54
N GLY A 28 5.45 -0.98 -7.51
CA GLY A 28 5.92 -0.60 -6.20
C GLY A 28 6.34 -1.78 -5.35
N LEU A 29 6.84 -1.49 -4.15
CA LEU A 29 7.19 -2.47 -3.16
C LEU A 29 6.25 -2.29 -1.96
N PHE A 30 5.51 -3.34 -1.64
CA PHE A 30 4.60 -3.36 -0.51
C PHE A 30 5.25 -4.14 0.63
N THR A 31 5.20 -3.56 1.84
CA THR A 31 5.70 -4.22 3.05
C THR A 31 4.51 -4.54 3.95
N ASP A 32 4.38 -5.80 4.36
CA ASP A 32 3.28 -6.22 5.21
C ASP A 32 3.62 -6.11 6.70
N SER A 33 2.68 -6.51 7.55
CA SER A 33 2.81 -6.36 8.99
C SER A 33 3.91 -7.23 9.62
N GLU A 34 4.37 -8.23 8.89
CA GLU A 34 5.43 -9.13 9.37
C GLU A 34 6.79 -8.83 8.74
N GLY A 35 6.88 -7.71 8.02
CA GLY A 35 8.10 -7.33 7.34
C GLY A 35 8.31 -8.02 6.00
N GLY A 36 7.32 -8.77 5.51
CA GLY A 36 7.40 -9.37 4.18
C GLY A 36 7.28 -8.31 3.11
N GLU A 37 8.05 -8.46 2.03
CA GLU A 37 8.10 -7.50 0.95
C GLU A 37 7.62 -8.15 -0.34
N TYR A 38 6.76 -7.45 -1.07
CA TYR A 38 6.15 -7.96 -2.30
C TYR A 38 6.14 -6.88 -3.36
N MET A 39 6.54 -7.24 -4.57
CA MET A 39 6.37 -6.34 -5.71
C MET A 39 4.90 -6.31 -6.10
N VAL A 40 4.37 -5.10 -6.31
CA VAL A 40 2.98 -4.91 -6.70
C VAL A 40 2.92 -4.13 -8.01
N GLY A 41 1.89 -4.40 -8.79
CA GLY A 41 1.66 -3.75 -10.07
C GLY A 41 0.17 -3.62 -10.33
N PRO A 42 -0.23 -3.26 -11.57
CA PRO A 42 -1.64 -3.09 -11.91
C PRO A 42 -2.46 -4.33 -11.57
N ASN A 43 -3.64 -4.12 -11.02
CA ASN A 43 -4.59 -5.15 -10.59
C ASN A 43 -4.18 -5.88 -9.31
N THR A 44 -3.14 -5.43 -8.62
CA THR A 44 -2.79 -5.98 -7.30
C THR A 44 -3.65 -5.30 -6.24
N VAL A 45 -4.17 -6.11 -5.32
CA VAL A 45 -4.94 -5.62 -4.16
C VAL A 45 -4.19 -6.05 -2.90
N THR A 46 -3.95 -5.11 -1.99
CA THR A 46 -3.33 -5.40 -0.71
C THR A 46 -4.27 -5.01 0.41
N LEU A 47 -4.22 -5.74 1.52
CA LEU A 47 -5.09 -5.48 2.66
C LEU A 47 -4.29 -5.49 3.95
N ALA A 48 -4.45 -4.45 4.75
CA ALA A 48 -3.97 -4.41 6.12
C ALA A 48 -5.19 -4.33 7.04
N GLY A 49 -5.37 -5.35 7.87
CA GLY A 49 -6.47 -5.40 8.82
C GLY A 49 -6.19 -4.60 10.08
N PRO A 50 -7.15 -4.55 11.00
CA PRO A 50 -6.96 -3.82 12.26
C PRO A 50 -5.73 -4.32 13.02
N GLY A 51 -4.92 -3.39 13.51
CA GLY A 51 -3.71 -3.71 14.24
C GLY A 51 -2.51 -4.07 13.37
N GLN A 52 -2.67 -4.16 12.06
CA GLN A 52 -1.57 -4.50 11.15
C GLN A 52 -0.92 -3.24 10.59
N ALA A 53 0.40 -3.27 10.47
CA ALA A 53 1.16 -2.18 9.88
C ALA A 53 1.48 -2.52 8.43
N HIS A 54 1.65 -1.50 7.58
CA HIS A 54 2.07 -1.70 6.21
C HIS A 54 2.79 -0.46 5.65
N ALA A 55 3.47 -0.64 4.53
CA ALA A 55 4.15 0.44 3.83
C ALA A 55 4.10 0.20 2.32
N LEU A 56 4.23 1.27 1.54
CA LEU A 56 4.23 1.19 0.09
C LEU A 56 5.26 2.17 -0.45
N GLU A 57 6.11 1.70 -1.36
CA GLU A 57 7.14 2.53 -1.97
C GLU A 57 7.08 2.42 -3.49
N ASN A 58 7.22 3.55 -4.19
CA ASN A 58 7.34 3.52 -5.65
C ASN A 58 8.78 3.24 -6.04
N THR A 59 9.04 2.02 -6.50
CA THR A 59 10.37 1.58 -6.92
C THR A 59 10.53 1.60 -8.45
N GLY A 60 9.50 2.05 -9.18
CA GLY A 60 9.54 2.13 -10.62
C GLY A 60 9.99 3.48 -11.14
N ASN A 61 9.89 3.65 -12.44
CA ASN A 61 10.29 4.89 -13.12
C ASN A 61 9.10 5.80 -13.45
N ASP A 62 7.88 5.30 -13.25
CA ASP A 62 6.65 6.03 -13.52
C ASP A 62 5.88 6.22 -12.23
N ASP A 63 4.86 7.08 -12.25
CA ASP A 63 4.01 7.28 -11.10
C ASP A 63 3.31 5.98 -10.71
N LEU A 64 3.24 5.72 -9.40
CA LEU A 64 2.46 4.62 -8.85
C LEU A 64 1.09 5.17 -8.48
N VAL A 65 0.06 4.73 -9.20
CA VAL A 65 -1.31 5.22 -9.01
C VAL A 65 -2.13 4.13 -8.35
N PHE A 66 -2.82 4.47 -7.27
CA PHE A 66 -3.59 3.48 -6.53
C PHE A 66 -4.78 4.13 -5.82
N ILE A 67 -5.77 3.31 -5.51
CA ILE A 67 -6.91 3.69 -4.68
C ILE A 67 -6.64 3.21 -3.27
N ASP A 68 -6.87 4.08 -2.30
CA ASP A 68 -6.74 3.75 -0.88
C ASP A 68 -8.15 3.75 -0.28
N LEU A 69 -8.62 2.56 0.11
CA LEU A 69 -9.94 2.39 0.72
C LEU A 69 -9.75 2.06 2.19
N ILE A 70 -10.29 2.91 3.04
CA ILE A 70 -10.23 2.70 4.49
C ILE A 70 -11.64 2.37 4.97
N ALA A 71 -11.80 1.18 5.54
CA ALA A 71 -13.07 0.71 6.06
C ALA A 71 -13.04 0.70 7.58
N GLN A 72 -14.00 1.37 8.20
CA GLN A 72 -14.12 1.38 9.65
C GLN A 72 -14.65 0.03 10.09
N THR A 73 -13.97 -0.60 11.05
CA THR A 73 -14.35 -1.92 11.52
C THR A 73 -15.10 -1.89 12.85
N ARG A 74 -15.28 -0.68 13.42
CA ARG A 74 -15.97 -0.54 14.70
C ARG A 74 -16.89 0.65 14.69
#